data_8b9d043c912a9e2361873b75feb38ac6
#
_entry.id   8b9d043c912a9e2361873b75feb38ac6
#
_cell.length_a   1.000
_cell.length_b   1.000
_cell.length_c   1.000
_cell.angle_alpha   90.00
_cell.angle_beta   90.00
_cell.angle_gamma   90.00
#
_symmetry.space_group_name_H-M   'P 1'
#
loop_
_entity.id
_entity.type
_entity.pdbx_description
1 polymer ?
#
loop_
_entity_poly.entity_id
_entity_poly.type
_entity_poly.pdbx_seq_one_letter_code
_entity_poly.pdbx_strand_id
1 'polypeptide(L)'
;GKRTRIINDPSDLVPLLQAFGSAVHKKIFDELSREWRTERELAGLFGDDAGVHRSVALLRKSGLIETTWRVPEPGESPEKEYHSTYSRIQANFQATMEDLSELISLTFMSDEELREVTETLQKMVNGGNNSLSNLSRELGLSQVFIRGVAKRAEGLAVRGQRIEPYEEDF
;
A
#
# COMPACT_ATOMS: atom_id res chain seq x y z
N GLY A 1 14.96 1.36 17.96
CA GLY A 1 15.37 -0.03 17.78
C GLY A 1 15.27 -0.48 16.33
N LYS A 2 15.93 -1.58 16.01
CA LYS A 2 15.87 -2.16 14.67
C LYS A 2 14.64 -3.06 14.56
N ARG A 3 13.71 -2.71 13.69
CA ARG A 3 12.51 -3.52 13.43
C ARG A 3 12.60 -4.18 12.06
N THR A 4 12.07 -5.39 11.97
CA THR A 4 12.00 -6.17 10.73
C THR A 4 10.57 -6.23 10.24
N ARG A 5 10.36 -5.85 8.98
CA ARG A 5 9.09 -6.07 8.28
C ARG A 5 9.10 -7.50 7.74
N ILE A 6 8.19 -8.32 8.23
CA ILE A 6 8.06 -9.71 7.79
C ILE A 6 6.94 -9.78 6.76
N ILE A 7 7.24 -10.36 5.61
CA ILE A 7 6.25 -10.62 4.56
C ILE A 7 6.15 -12.13 4.33
N ASN A 8 4.93 -12.65 4.43
CA ASN A 8 4.63 -14.07 4.26
C ASN A 8 3.80 -14.34 2.99
N ASP A 9 3.30 -13.29 2.36
CA ASP A 9 2.47 -13.37 1.17
C ASP A 9 3.22 -12.74 -0.01
N PRO A 10 3.38 -13.44 -1.14
CA PRO A 10 4.03 -12.87 -2.33
C PRO A 10 3.36 -11.58 -2.84
N SER A 11 2.06 -11.40 -2.62
CA SER A 11 1.37 -10.17 -3.02
C SER A 11 1.85 -8.92 -2.27
N ASP A 12 2.53 -9.06 -1.14
CA ASP A 12 3.18 -7.95 -0.44
C ASP A 12 4.33 -7.34 -1.24
N LEU A 13 4.85 -8.05 -2.25
CA LEU A 13 5.83 -7.49 -3.17
C LEU A 13 5.27 -6.32 -3.98
N VAL A 14 3.96 -6.31 -4.26
CA VAL A 14 3.34 -5.26 -5.09
C VAL A 14 3.58 -3.86 -4.50
N PRO A 15 3.15 -3.56 -3.27
CA PRO A 15 3.41 -2.24 -2.70
C PRO A 15 4.90 -1.96 -2.47
N LEU A 16 5.71 -2.97 -2.17
CA LEU A 16 7.16 -2.80 -2.03
C LEU A 16 7.80 -2.38 -3.35
N LEU A 17 7.47 -3.06 -4.43
CA LEU A 17 7.99 -2.74 -5.75
C LEU A 17 7.48 -1.39 -6.24
N GLN A 18 6.23 -1.02 -5.93
CA GLN A 18 5.72 0.31 -6.23
C GLN A 18 6.52 1.40 -5.49
N ALA A 19 6.78 1.18 -4.21
CA ALA A 19 7.52 2.14 -3.39
C ALA A 19 8.96 2.30 -3.86
N PHE A 20 9.67 1.21 -4.06
CA PHE A 20 11.10 1.24 -4.42
C PHE A 20 11.34 1.32 -5.93
N GLY A 21 10.36 1.04 -6.75
CA GLY A 21 10.40 1.20 -8.20
C GLY A 21 10.09 2.61 -8.69
N SER A 22 9.67 3.51 -7.80
CA SER A 22 9.38 4.91 -8.10
C SER A 22 10.39 5.82 -7.41
N ALA A 23 11.06 6.69 -8.18
CA ALA A 23 12.01 7.64 -7.62
C ALA A 23 11.35 8.58 -6.59
N VAL A 24 10.10 8.99 -6.83
CA VAL A 24 9.34 9.88 -5.93
C VAL A 24 9.02 9.17 -4.63
N HIS A 25 8.42 7.98 -4.69
CA HIS A 25 8.08 7.21 -3.48
C HIS A 25 9.32 6.87 -2.67
N LYS A 26 10.40 6.50 -3.34
CA LYS A 26 11.66 6.17 -2.68
C LYS A 26 12.25 7.35 -1.93
N LYS A 27 12.26 8.55 -2.54
CA LYS A 27 12.76 9.76 -1.88
C LYS A 27 11.97 10.08 -0.61
N ILE A 28 10.66 9.96 -0.67
CA ILE A 28 9.80 10.22 0.48
C ILE A 28 10.04 9.16 1.56
N PHE A 29 10.14 7.89 1.19
CA PHE A 29 10.46 6.83 2.11
C PHE A 29 11.83 7.06 2.79
N ASP A 30 12.85 7.44 2.03
CA ASP A 30 14.19 7.72 2.57
C ASP A 30 14.16 8.87 3.59
N GLU A 31 13.39 9.92 3.31
CA GLU A 31 13.21 11.02 4.26
C GLU A 31 12.52 10.58 5.54
N LEU A 32 11.44 9.81 5.40
CA LEU A 32 10.67 9.29 6.54
C LEU A 32 11.41 8.21 7.34
N SER A 33 12.46 7.64 6.77
CA SER A 33 13.35 6.74 7.50
C SER A 33 14.33 7.48 8.40
N ARG A 34 14.53 8.76 8.15
CA ARG A 34 15.44 9.61 8.95
C ARG A 34 14.70 10.40 10.01
N GLU A 35 13.59 11.02 9.67
CA GLU A 35 12.87 11.91 10.57
C GLU A 35 11.34 11.79 10.41
N TRP A 36 10.64 12.11 11.48
CA TRP A 36 9.20 12.30 11.45
C TRP A 36 8.87 13.56 10.65
N ARG A 37 7.96 13.42 9.67
CA ARG A 37 7.53 14.55 8.84
C ARG A 37 6.02 14.52 8.65
N THR A 38 5.43 15.72 8.59
CA THR A 38 4.06 15.91 8.12
C THR A 38 4.04 15.94 6.59
N GLU A 39 2.86 15.73 5.98
CA GLU A 39 2.72 15.89 4.52
C GLU A 39 3.11 17.30 4.07
N ARG A 40 2.75 18.31 4.85
CA ARG A 40 3.10 19.71 4.56
C ARG A 40 4.63 19.90 4.50
N GLU A 41 5.35 19.33 5.44
CA GLU A 41 6.82 19.38 5.45
C GLU A 41 7.42 18.64 4.25
N LEU A 42 6.88 17.48 3.92
CA LEU A 42 7.30 16.73 2.73
C LEU A 42 7.03 17.50 1.44
N ALA A 43 5.88 18.14 1.33
CA ALA A 43 5.53 18.97 0.19
C ALA A 43 6.49 20.16 0.05
N GLY A 44 6.89 20.75 1.17
CA GLY A 44 7.91 21.80 1.18
C GLY A 44 9.28 21.33 0.70
N LEU A 45 9.65 20.08 1.00
CA LEU A 45 10.91 19.49 0.57
C LEU A 45 10.90 19.05 -0.90
N PHE A 46 9.79 18.50 -1.37
CA PHE A 46 9.69 17.85 -2.68
C PHE A 46 8.81 18.60 -3.69
N GLY A 47 8.08 19.62 -3.25
CA GLY A 47 7.38 20.55 -4.15
C GLY A 47 6.11 20.04 -4.85
N ASP A 48 5.52 18.93 -4.40
CA ASP A 48 4.34 18.32 -5.03
C ASP A 48 3.38 17.76 -3.98
N ASP A 49 2.36 18.54 -3.62
CA ASP A 49 1.38 18.16 -2.59
C ASP A 49 0.62 16.88 -2.95
N ALA A 50 0.13 16.78 -4.19
CA ALA A 50 -0.64 15.62 -4.64
C ALA A 50 0.23 14.35 -4.72
N GLY A 51 1.45 14.48 -5.23
CA GLY A 51 2.41 13.39 -5.31
C GLY A 51 2.84 12.91 -3.92
N VAL A 52 3.08 13.83 -3.00
CA VAL A 52 3.40 13.52 -1.60
C VAL A 52 2.24 12.75 -0.95
N HIS A 53 1.02 13.23 -1.11
CA HIS A 53 -0.15 12.57 -0.55
C HIS A 53 -0.30 11.13 -1.06
N ARG A 54 -0.14 10.91 -2.36
CA ARG A 54 -0.19 9.57 -2.96
C ARG A 54 0.92 8.66 -2.43
N SER A 55 2.13 9.17 -2.30
CA SER A 55 3.27 8.42 -1.75
C SER A 55 3.03 8.02 -0.30
N VAL A 56 2.56 8.95 0.52
CA VAL A 56 2.27 8.69 1.93
C VAL A 56 1.16 7.64 2.06
N ALA A 57 0.09 7.76 1.27
CA ALA A 57 -1.01 6.79 1.26
C ALA A 57 -0.52 5.39 0.88
N LEU A 58 0.30 5.26 -0.17
CA LEU A 58 0.90 4.00 -0.58
C LEU A 58 1.78 3.41 0.52
N LEU A 59 2.68 4.20 1.08
CA LEU A 59 3.62 3.75 2.11
C LEU A 59 2.89 3.35 3.40
N ARG A 60 1.82 4.05 3.77
CA ARG A 60 0.98 3.69 4.91
C ARG A 60 0.27 2.36 4.69
N LYS A 61 -0.39 2.22 3.56
CA LYS A 61 -1.13 1.01 3.23
C LYS A 61 -0.23 -0.22 3.16
N SER A 62 0.99 -0.04 2.66
CA SER A 62 1.99 -1.11 2.60
C SER A 62 2.56 -1.51 3.97
N GLY A 63 2.28 -0.72 5.00
CA GLY A 63 2.83 -0.94 6.34
C GLY A 63 4.29 -0.55 6.49
N LEU A 64 4.82 0.23 5.56
CA LEU A 64 6.22 0.66 5.59
C LEU A 64 6.45 1.88 6.47
N ILE A 65 5.41 2.66 6.76
CA ILE A 65 5.49 3.83 7.63
C ILE A 65 4.40 3.78 8.69
N GLU A 66 4.67 4.44 9.79
CA GLU A 66 3.74 4.66 10.90
C GLU A 66 3.25 6.10 10.88
N THR A 67 2.13 6.34 11.53
CA THR A 67 1.58 7.68 11.73
C THR A 67 1.31 7.94 13.20
N THR A 68 1.48 9.18 13.60
CA THR A 68 1.07 9.68 14.92
C THR A 68 0.62 11.13 14.78
N TRP A 69 -0.05 11.63 15.78
CA TRP A 69 -0.40 13.04 15.85
C TRP A 69 0.77 13.82 16.43
N ARG A 70 1.19 14.87 15.72
CA ARG A 70 2.18 15.81 16.25
C ARG A 70 1.49 16.72 17.27
N VAL A 71 2.14 16.93 18.40
CA VAL A 71 1.66 17.90 19.40
C VAL A 71 1.74 19.29 18.77
N PRO A 72 0.60 20.01 18.64
CA PRO A 72 0.59 21.32 17.98
C PRO A 72 1.25 22.39 18.85
N GLU A 73 1.90 23.36 18.21
CA GLU A 73 2.29 24.59 18.85
C GLU A 73 1.04 25.41 19.23
N PRO A 74 1.12 26.31 20.23
CA PRO A 74 0.00 27.17 20.58
C PRO A 74 -0.55 27.94 19.38
N GLY A 75 -1.85 27.77 19.10
CA GLY A 75 -2.54 28.40 17.99
C GLY A 75 -2.51 27.59 16.68
N GLU A 76 -1.86 26.44 16.65
CA GLU A 76 -1.81 25.56 15.48
C GLU A 76 -2.79 24.41 15.61
N SER A 77 -3.25 23.89 14.48
CA SER A 77 -4.08 22.69 14.42
C SER A 77 -3.20 21.45 14.50
N PRO A 78 -3.68 20.35 15.12
CA PRO A 78 -2.95 19.08 15.10
C PRO A 78 -2.74 18.59 13.67
N GLU A 79 -1.56 18.04 13.40
CA GLU A 79 -1.22 17.42 12.12
C GLU A 79 -0.71 16.01 12.36
N LYS A 80 -0.99 15.11 11.40
CA LYS A 80 -0.37 13.79 11.39
C LYS A 80 1.06 13.90 10.89
N GLU A 81 1.94 13.17 11.53
CA GLU A 81 3.32 12.99 11.08
C GLU A 81 3.60 11.51 10.84
N TYR A 82 4.58 11.25 10.02
CA TYR A 82 4.89 9.91 9.52
C TYR A 82 6.37 9.61 9.69
N HIS A 83 6.67 8.31 9.88
CA HIS A 83 8.04 7.82 10.02
C HIS A 83 8.10 6.34 9.68
N SER A 84 9.21 5.89 9.11
CA SER A 84 9.47 4.47 8.94
C SER A 84 10.32 3.96 10.10
N THR A 85 9.86 2.91 10.74
CA THR A 85 10.58 2.27 11.84
C THR A 85 11.26 0.97 11.43
N TYR A 86 11.03 0.52 10.20
CA TYR A 86 11.63 -0.71 9.70
C TYR A 86 13.01 -0.46 9.10
N SER A 87 13.99 -1.25 9.56
CA SER A 87 15.36 -1.22 9.04
C SER A 87 15.71 -2.47 8.25
N ARG A 88 14.85 -3.49 8.29
CA ARG A 88 15.06 -4.78 7.63
C ARG A 88 13.76 -5.32 7.06
N ILE A 89 13.91 -6.15 6.04
CA ILE A 89 12.81 -6.92 5.48
C ILE A 89 13.18 -8.41 5.50
N GLN A 90 12.22 -9.24 5.83
CA GLN A 90 12.38 -10.70 5.78
C GLN A 90 11.21 -11.28 4.99
N ALA A 91 11.51 -11.98 3.91
CA ALA A 91 10.51 -12.63 3.08
C ALA A 91 10.51 -14.14 3.38
N ASN A 92 9.34 -14.69 3.74
CA ASN A 92 9.14 -16.10 4.08
C ASN A 92 8.01 -16.67 3.23
N PHE A 93 8.22 -16.73 1.90
CA PHE A 93 7.23 -17.32 1.02
C PHE A 93 7.87 -18.07 -0.13
N GLN A 94 7.10 -18.96 -0.71
CA GLN A 94 7.38 -19.55 -2.01
C GLN A 94 6.27 -19.15 -2.97
N ALA A 95 6.62 -18.90 -4.23
CA ALA A 95 5.68 -18.62 -5.29
C ALA A 95 6.10 -19.32 -6.56
N THR A 96 5.14 -19.70 -7.39
CA THR A 96 5.46 -20.19 -8.73
C THR A 96 6.04 -19.04 -9.55
N MET A 97 6.85 -19.36 -10.55
CA MET A 97 7.37 -18.33 -11.47
C MET A 97 6.22 -17.61 -12.20
N GLU A 98 5.13 -18.33 -12.48
CA GLU A 98 3.93 -17.76 -13.10
C GLU A 98 3.29 -16.71 -12.20
N ASP A 99 3.05 -17.03 -10.93
CA ASP A 99 2.46 -16.11 -9.95
C ASP A 99 3.36 -14.90 -9.71
N LEU A 100 4.66 -15.11 -9.60
CA LEU A 100 5.62 -14.03 -9.43
C LEU A 100 5.62 -13.09 -10.64
N SER A 101 5.62 -13.65 -11.86
CA SER A 101 5.55 -12.87 -13.10
C SER A 101 4.26 -12.04 -13.16
N GLU A 102 3.14 -12.63 -12.77
CA GLU A 102 1.84 -11.95 -12.72
C GLU A 102 1.85 -10.77 -11.73
N LEU A 103 2.42 -10.97 -10.54
CA LEU A 103 2.55 -9.91 -9.53
C LEU A 103 3.46 -8.77 -9.97
N ILE A 104 4.57 -9.09 -10.64
CA ILE A 104 5.49 -8.08 -11.17
C ILE A 104 4.78 -7.25 -12.26
N SER A 105 4.09 -7.91 -13.18
CA SER A 105 3.31 -7.23 -14.23
C SER A 105 2.25 -6.32 -13.63
N LEU A 106 1.50 -6.82 -12.67
CA LEU A 106 0.47 -6.07 -11.95
C LEU A 106 1.04 -4.84 -11.25
N THR A 107 2.23 -4.95 -10.68
CA THR A 107 2.89 -3.84 -9.99
C THR A 107 3.07 -2.63 -10.89
N PHE A 108 3.40 -2.86 -12.16
CA PHE A 108 3.73 -1.80 -13.12
C PHE A 108 2.58 -1.47 -14.09
N MET A 109 1.43 -2.10 -13.95
CA MET A 109 0.24 -1.69 -14.68
C MET A 109 -0.20 -0.30 -14.23
N SER A 110 -0.72 0.50 -15.17
CA SER A 110 -1.24 1.82 -14.84
C SER A 110 -2.55 1.71 -14.04
N ASP A 111 -2.86 2.77 -13.28
CA ASP A 111 -4.14 2.85 -12.57
C ASP A 111 -5.32 2.77 -13.54
N GLU A 112 -5.18 3.33 -14.73
CA GLU A 112 -6.21 3.27 -15.78
C GLU A 112 -6.46 1.85 -16.26
N GLU A 113 -5.39 1.08 -16.49
CA GLU A 113 -5.51 -0.33 -16.90
C GLU A 113 -6.20 -1.19 -15.84
N LEU A 114 -6.01 -0.87 -14.57
CA LEU A 114 -6.61 -1.61 -13.45
C LEU A 114 -7.95 -1.08 -12.99
N ARG A 115 -8.41 0.06 -13.51
CA ARG A 115 -9.62 0.74 -13.03
C ARG A 115 -10.84 -0.16 -13.06
N GLU A 116 -11.10 -0.81 -14.17
CA GLU A 116 -12.30 -1.64 -14.34
C GLU A 116 -12.33 -2.80 -13.34
N VAL A 117 -11.23 -3.55 -13.22
CA VAL A 117 -11.17 -4.69 -12.29
C VAL A 117 -11.22 -4.21 -10.84
N THR A 118 -10.59 -3.10 -10.53
CA THR A 118 -10.60 -2.51 -9.19
C THR A 118 -12.01 -2.08 -8.78
N GLU A 119 -12.72 -1.37 -9.65
CA GLU A 119 -14.09 -0.93 -9.39
C GLU A 119 -15.05 -2.10 -9.24
N THR A 120 -14.92 -3.12 -10.10
CA THR A 120 -15.72 -4.34 -10.02
C THR A 120 -15.49 -5.05 -8.69
N LEU A 121 -14.23 -5.21 -8.32
CA LEU A 121 -13.86 -5.86 -7.07
C LEU A 121 -14.39 -5.07 -5.85
N GLN A 122 -14.29 -3.77 -5.85
CA GLN A 122 -14.83 -2.92 -4.79
C GLN A 122 -16.34 -3.07 -4.63
N LYS A 123 -17.09 -3.12 -5.74
CA LYS A 123 -18.53 -3.33 -5.71
C LYS A 123 -18.91 -4.68 -5.12
N MET A 124 -18.22 -5.74 -5.52
CA MET A 124 -18.46 -7.09 -5.00
C MET A 124 -18.19 -7.18 -3.50
N VAL A 125 -17.07 -6.64 -3.08
CA VAL A 125 -16.66 -6.63 -1.66
C VAL A 125 -17.60 -5.79 -0.81
N ASN A 126 -17.96 -4.61 -1.27
CA ASN A 126 -18.91 -3.73 -0.58
C ASN A 126 -20.33 -4.35 -0.52
N GLY A 127 -20.67 -5.20 -1.47
CA GLY A 127 -21.92 -5.97 -1.48
C GLY A 127 -21.89 -7.23 -0.61
N GLY A 128 -20.80 -7.49 0.09
CA GLY A 128 -20.66 -8.63 1.01
C GLY A 128 -19.96 -9.85 0.44
N ASN A 129 -19.59 -9.84 -0.86
CA ASN A 129 -18.83 -10.92 -1.48
C ASN A 129 -17.34 -10.69 -1.23
N ASN A 130 -16.81 -11.27 -0.18
CA ASN A 130 -15.45 -11.01 0.30
C ASN A 130 -14.56 -12.25 0.35
N SER A 131 -15.06 -13.42 -0.01
CA SER A 131 -14.26 -14.65 -0.09
C SER A 131 -13.34 -14.61 -1.32
N LEU A 132 -12.05 -14.75 -1.12
CA LEU A 132 -11.07 -14.72 -2.21
C LEU A 132 -11.35 -15.81 -3.24
N SER A 133 -11.73 -17.01 -2.81
CA SER A 133 -12.06 -18.11 -3.73
C SER A 133 -13.32 -17.82 -4.57
N ASN A 134 -14.33 -17.21 -3.97
CA ASN A 134 -15.57 -16.83 -4.70
C ASN A 134 -15.27 -15.70 -5.70
N LEU A 135 -14.53 -14.69 -5.29
CA LEU A 135 -14.14 -13.58 -6.16
C LEU A 135 -13.34 -14.07 -7.36
N SER A 136 -12.39 -14.96 -7.12
CA SER A 136 -11.58 -15.58 -8.18
C SER A 136 -12.44 -16.34 -9.17
N ARG A 137 -13.36 -17.16 -8.67
CA ARG A 137 -14.27 -17.96 -9.52
C ARG A 137 -15.21 -17.08 -10.35
N GLU A 138 -15.82 -16.07 -9.74
CA GLU A 138 -16.79 -15.20 -10.41
C GLU A 138 -16.12 -14.28 -11.44
N LEU A 139 -14.93 -13.79 -11.15
CA LEU A 139 -14.20 -12.89 -12.04
C LEU A 139 -13.38 -13.63 -13.11
N GLY A 140 -13.13 -14.93 -12.92
CA GLY A 140 -12.24 -15.68 -13.81
C GLY A 140 -10.80 -15.25 -13.73
N LEU A 141 -10.37 -14.72 -12.59
CA LEU A 141 -9.01 -14.23 -12.33
C LEU A 141 -8.35 -15.09 -11.25
N SER A 142 -7.03 -15.20 -11.30
CA SER A 142 -6.30 -15.93 -10.26
C SER A 142 -6.43 -15.26 -8.89
N GLN A 143 -6.32 -16.05 -7.84
CA GLN A 143 -6.36 -15.52 -6.47
C GLN A 143 -5.19 -14.58 -6.21
N VAL A 144 -4.02 -14.89 -6.75
CA VAL A 144 -2.84 -14.05 -6.61
C VAL A 144 -3.02 -12.70 -7.29
N PHE A 145 -3.66 -12.67 -8.45
CA PHE A 145 -3.97 -11.42 -9.14
C PHE A 145 -4.94 -10.55 -8.33
N ILE A 146 -5.99 -11.14 -7.77
CA ILE A 146 -6.98 -10.43 -6.95
C ILE A 146 -6.33 -9.86 -5.69
N ARG A 147 -5.47 -10.63 -5.01
CA ARG A 147 -4.68 -10.13 -3.87
C ARG A 147 -3.83 -8.94 -4.27
N GLY A 148 -3.15 -9.03 -5.41
CA GLY A 148 -2.32 -7.94 -5.94
C GLY A 148 -3.12 -6.68 -6.24
N VAL A 149 -4.30 -6.80 -6.86
CA VAL A 149 -5.21 -5.67 -7.10
C VAL A 149 -5.63 -5.02 -5.76
N ALA A 150 -6.02 -5.83 -4.78
CA ALA A 150 -6.40 -5.33 -3.46
C ALA A 150 -5.24 -4.62 -2.74
N LYS A 151 -4.01 -5.09 -2.92
CA LYS A 151 -2.82 -4.43 -2.37
C LYS A 151 -2.54 -3.06 -3.01
N ARG A 152 -2.97 -2.86 -4.25
CA ARG A 152 -2.84 -1.56 -4.94
C ARG A 152 -4.02 -0.64 -4.70
N ALA A 153 -5.22 -1.19 -4.54
CA ALA A 153 -6.45 -0.39 -4.41
C ALA A 153 -6.51 0.31 -3.05
N GLU A 154 -6.83 1.60 -3.05
CA GLU A 154 -6.91 2.39 -1.81
C GLU A 154 -8.01 1.90 -0.86
N GLY A 155 -9.14 1.50 -1.41
CA GLY A 155 -10.33 1.11 -0.63
C GLY A 155 -10.42 -0.36 -0.25
N LEU A 156 -9.39 -1.16 -0.49
CA LEU A 156 -9.41 -2.61 -0.24
C LEU A 156 -8.23 -3.05 0.62
N ALA A 157 -8.45 -4.10 1.41
CA ALA A 157 -7.41 -4.74 2.20
C ALA A 157 -7.51 -6.26 2.08
N VAL A 158 -6.38 -6.94 2.15
CA VAL A 158 -6.32 -8.41 2.19
C VAL A 158 -6.20 -8.85 3.63
N ARG A 159 -7.10 -9.72 4.07
CA ARG A 159 -7.06 -10.30 5.41
C ARG A 159 -7.26 -11.82 5.31
N GLY A 160 -6.15 -12.57 5.34
CA GLY A 160 -6.17 -14.01 5.14
C GLY A 160 -6.73 -14.38 3.77
N GLN A 161 -7.81 -15.14 3.73
CA GLN A 161 -8.48 -15.58 2.50
C GLN A 161 -9.66 -14.66 2.12
N ARG A 162 -9.66 -13.42 2.59
CA ARG A 162 -10.73 -12.46 2.39
C ARG A 162 -10.21 -11.14 1.88
N ILE A 163 -11.03 -10.49 1.07
CA ILE A 163 -10.82 -9.10 0.68
C ILE A 163 -11.89 -8.27 1.42
N GLU A 164 -11.45 -7.25 2.12
CA GLU A 164 -12.33 -6.40 2.94
C GLU A 164 -12.21 -4.94 2.52
N PRO A 165 -13.24 -4.13 2.79
CA PRO A 165 -13.09 -2.69 2.64
C PRO A 165 -11.99 -2.18 3.58
N TYR A 166 -11.18 -1.27 3.07
CA TYR A 166 -10.15 -0.59 3.85
C TYR A 166 -10.59 0.83 4.14
N GLU A 167 -10.63 1.18 5.42
CA GLU A 167 -10.88 2.54 5.89
C GLU A 167 -9.64 3.02 6.63
N GLU A 168 -9.20 4.24 6.30
CA GLU A 168 -8.14 4.85 7.08
C GLU A 168 -8.69 5.21 8.46
N ASP A 169 -7.97 4.82 9.50
CA ASP A 169 -8.25 5.26 10.86
C ASP A 169 -7.87 6.74 10.99
N PHE A 170 -8.86 7.55 11.29
CA PHE A 170 -8.67 8.96 11.57
C PHE A 170 -8.45 9.21 13.05
#